data_bed243690a68294468638b02b405dbf2
#
_entry.id   bed243690a68294468638b02b405dbf2
#
_cell.length_a   1.000
_cell.length_b   1.000
_cell.length_c   1.000
_cell.angle_alpha   90.00
_cell.angle_beta   90.00
_cell.angle_gamma   90.00
#
_symmetry.space_group_name_H-M   'P 1'
#
loop_
_entity.id
_entity.type
_entity.pdbx_description
1 polymer ?
#
loop_
_entity_poly.entity_id
_entity_poly.type
_entity_poly.pdbx_seq_one_letter_code
_entity_poly.pdbx_strand_id
1 'polypeptide(L)'
;MYLVYPLKRRSIKMVFYDFEVFEYDWLVVLIEPNERRETVIVNDRDKLLGFYEDHKADIWIGFNSRHYDQFILKSILLGLNPKEVNDKIINGIEGWRISNAFMNVHLNNYDVMTGIDRGLKYFEGSLGNSIEESSVPFNIKRKLTDKEIEETIKYCRHDVEQTIEVFMERISDFNAQLGLLQMFDLPLSEISRTKVQLSARILGASKRSYDDEFDIDFPSTMRIQKYQSVLDWYRNPENMDYKKSLEVDVAGVPHSFGWGGVHGARDKYMGEGYFINMDVASLYPSLMINYDLLSRSCNPRKFKDIVELRLKYKAEKNPLQAPLKIVINGTYGASKDKFNPLFDPRQANRVCIYGQLLLLDLIEHLEPHCEIIQSNTDGVLVKLRDGSQEAFNIVDDIAWEWEQRTGLVLEFEEFRKVIQKDVNNYIIVKPDGTWKSKGAWVKKLSSLDYDLAVVNRAVSECLVNGIPVEKTINECNDLKEFQMVKKVSSKYSAIYHGEKLLNEKCVRCFASNVHRDGGLQKLHIERDRMAKIEGTPLHARLINSNVNGMSCPDWLDRNWYIDLAQKRVGEFRGI
;
A
#
# COMPACT_ATOMS: atom_id res chain seq x y z
N MET A 1 25.11 -5.13 8.36
CA MET A 1 23.97 -6.02 8.04
C MET A 1 24.35 -6.84 6.82
N TYR A 2 24.70 -8.11 7.00
CA TYR A 2 25.07 -8.96 5.87
C TYR A 2 23.81 -9.59 5.30
N LEU A 3 23.55 -9.36 4.00
CA LEU A 3 22.58 -10.15 3.26
C LEU A 3 23.07 -11.61 3.25
N VAL A 4 22.45 -12.47 4.07
CA VAL A 4 22.78 -13.89 4.15
C VAL A 4 22.08 -14.63 3.00
N TYR A 5 22.45 -14.31 1.77
CA TYR A 5 22.16 -15.15 0.61
C TYR A 5 23.41 -15.25 -0.24
N PRO A 6 23.98 -16.45 -0.41
CA PRO A 6 25.18 -16.63 -1.22
C PRO A 6 24.83 -16.49 -2.70
N LEU A 7 24.95 -15.27 -3.23
CA LEU A 7 25.15 -15.12 -4.67
C LEU A 7 26.53 -15.68 -4.99
N LYS A 8 26.58 -16.69 -5.83
CA LYS A 8 27.82 -17.34 -6.23
C LYS A 8 28.78 -16.26 -6.79
N ARG A 9 29.85 -15.94 -6.04
CA ARG A 9 31.11 -15.33 -6.43
C ARG A 9 31.40 -13.84 -6.17
N ARG A 10 30.49 -12.96 -5.76
CA ARG A 10 30.85 -11.59 -5.32
C ARG A 10 29.84 -11.11 -4.27
N SER A 11 30.31 -10.45 -3.20
CA SER A 11 29.39 -9.75 -2.31
C SER A 11 28.79 -8.57 -3.07
N ILE A 12 27.48 -8.61 -3.35
CA ILE A 12 26.76 -7.48 -3.95
C ILE A 12 26.65 -6.40 -2.88
N LYS A 13 27.07 -5.19 -3.23
CA LYS A 13 26.96 -4.01 -2.41
C LYS A 13 25.65 -3.28 -2.69
N MET A 14 25.28 -2.41 -1.78
CA MET A 14 24.16 -1.49 -1.94
C MET A 14 24.68 -0.06 -1.90
N VAL A 15 24.31 0.73 -2.90
CA VAL A 15 24.60 2.15 -2.99
C VAL A 15 23.28 2.92 -2.91
N PHE A 16 23.08 3.66 -1.85
CA PHE A 16 21.94 4.57 -1.72
C PHE A 16 22.31 5.92 -2.33
N TYR A 17 21.39 6.53 -3.07
CA TYR A 17 21.69 7.73 -3.82
C TYR A 17 20.48 8.63 -4.03
N ASP A 18 20.77 9.93 -4.14
CA ASP A 18 19.83 10.98 -4.50
C ASP A 18 20.54 12.10 -5.25
N PHE A 19 19.85 12.75 -6.21
CA PHE A 19 20.39 13.81 -7.04
C PHE A 19 19.66 15.13 -6.82
N GLU A 20 20.45 16.22 -6.75
CA GLU A 20 19.93 17.58 -6.80
C GLU A 20 20.39 18.28 -8.06
N VAL A 21 19.44 18.88 -8.81
CA VAL A 21 19.70 19.47 -10.14
C VAL A 21 19.22 20.92 -10.19
N PHE A 22 20.14 21.83 -10.50
CA PHE A 22 19.92 23.26 -10.68
C PHE A 22 20.20 23.67 -12.14
N GLU A 23 20.02 24.95 -12.46
CA GLU A 23 20.25 25.47 -13.82
C GLU A 23 21.67 25.19 -14.32
N TYR A 24 22.68 25.40 -13.46
CA TYR A 24 24.11 25.29 -13.82
C TYR A 24 24.89 24.33 -12.96
N ASP A 25 24.26 23.70 -11.98
CA ASP A 25 24.90 22.82 -11.02
C ASP A 25 24.07 21.57 -10.80
N TRP A 26 24.76 20.49 -10.51
CA TRP A 26 24.17 19.26 -10.01
C TRP A 26 25.06 18.66 -8.93
N LEU A 27 24.46 17.92 -8.04
CA LEU A 27 25.20 17.12 -7.07
C LEU A 27 24.49 15.80 -6.79
N VAL A 28 25.26 14.85 -6.29
CA VAL A 28 24.77 13.56 -5.82
C VAL A 28 25.46 13.20 -4.51
N VAL A 29 24.67 12.65 -3.60
CA VAL A 29 25.16 11.99 -2.40
C VAL A 29 24.97 10.49 -2.57
N LEU A 30 26.04 9.75 -2.32
CA LEU A 30 26.15 8.30 -2.47
C LEU A 30 26.58 7.71 -1.14
N ILE A 31 25.73 6.83 -0.56
CA ILE A 31 26.02 6.20 0.74
C ILE A 31 26.07 4.68 0.57
N GLU A 32 27.17 4.08 1.03
CA GLU A 32 27.38 2.64 1.14
C GLU A 32 27.30 2.22 2.62
N PRO A 33 26.11 1.87 3.15
CA PRO A 33 25.93 1.66 4.59
C PRO A 33 26.80 0.55 5.17
N ASN A 34 27.04 -0.51 4.41
CA ASN A 34 27.85 -1.65 4.86
C ASN A 34 29.34 -1.26 5.06
N GLU A 35 29.83 -0.32 4.28
CA GLU A 35 31.21 0.17 4.33
C GLU A 35 31.35 1.43 5.17
N ARG A 36 30.24 1.98 5.66
CA ARG A 36 30.16 3.28 6.36
C ARG A 36 30.83 4.38 5.54
N ARG A 37 30.68 4.34 4.21
CA ARG A 37 31.30 5.26 3.28
C ARG A 37 30.25 6.17 2.66
N GLU A 38 30.58 7.45 2.63
CA GLU A 38 29.84 8.46 1.88
C GLU A 38 30.75 9.03 0.77
N THR A 39 30.16 9.28 -0.38
CA THR A 39 30.82 9.97 -1.50
C THR A 39 29.91 11.08 -1.98
N VAL A 40 30.39 12.31 -1.96
CA VAL A 40 29.71 13.48 -2.53
C VAL A 40 30.41 13.87 -3.82
N ILE A 41 29.62 14.10 -4.87
CA ILE A 41 30.11 14.52 -6.18
C ILE A 41 29.31 15.75 -6.61
N VAL A 42 30.02 16.83 -6.94
CA VAL A 42 29.45 18.10 -7.40
C VAL A 42 30.03 18.44 -8.76
N ASN A 43 29.22 18.52 -9.80
CA ASN A 43 29.63 18.93 -11.18
C ASN A 43 30.82 18.16 -11.79
N ASP A 44 31.18 17.03 -11.23
CA ASP A 44 32.33 16.22 -11.67
C ASP A 44 31.86 14.91 -12.32
N ARG A 45 31.65 14.99 -13.64
CA ARG A 45 31.20 13.84 -14.45
C ARG A 45 32.20 12.69 -14.43
N ASP A 46 33.50 12.98 -14.47
CA ASP A 46 34.54 11.94 -14.57
C ASP A 46 34.64 11.16 -13.25
N LYS A 47 34.53 11.86 -12.12
CA LYS A 47 34.40 11.23 -10.78
C LYS A 47 33.15 10.36 -10.68
N LEU A 48 32.02 10.84 -11.20
CA LEU A 48 30.77 10.05 -11.20
C LEU A 48 30.87 8.82 -12.10
N LEU A 49 31.49 8.95 -13.26
CA LEU A 49 31.73 7.83 -14.17
C LEU A 49 32.65 6.79 -13.52
N GLY A 50 33.75 7.21 -12.88
CA GLY A 50 34.63 6.31 -12.14
C GLY A 50 33.89 5.56 -11.05
N PHE A 51 33.09 6.26 -10.23
CA PHE A 51 32.28 5.63 -9.20
C PHE A 51 31.25 4.63 -9.79
N TYR A 52 30.56 5.01 -10.87
CA TYR A 52 29.62 4.11 -11.55
C TYR A 52 30.33 2.85 -12.08
N GLU A 53 31.49 2.97 -12.71
CA GLU A 53 32.22 1.81 -13.23
C GLU A 53 32.64 0.82 -12.13
N ASP A 54 33.01 1.34 -10.96
CA ASP A 54 33.32 0.51 -9.78
C ASP A 54 32.09 -0.20 -9.21
N HIS A 55 30.91 0.41 -9.33
CA HIS A 55 29.64 -0.04 -8.71
C HIS A 55 28.55 -0.48 -9.71
N LYS A 56 28.82 -0.57 -11.00
CA LYS A 56 27.81 -0.94 -12.02
C LYS A 56 27.20 -2.33 -11.84
N ALA A 57 27.88 -3.22 -11.13
CA ALA A 57 27.38 -4.55 -10.79
C ALA A 57 26.61 -4.59 -9.45
N ASP A 58 26.63 -3.52 -8.68
CA ASP A 58 25.99 -3.42 -7.38
C ASP A 58 24.53 -2.96 -7.53
N ILE A 59 23.76 -2.98 -6.42
CA ILE A 59 22.38 -2.50 -6.41
C ILE A 59 22.36 -1.04 -6.01
N TRP A 60 21.79 -0.20 -6.87
CA TRP A 60 21.56 1.21 -6.62
C TRP A 60 20.14 1.40 -6.08
N ILE A 61 20.01 2.12 -4.97
CA ILE A 61 18.76 2.25 -4.22
C ILE A 61 18.44 3.73 -4.03
N GLY A 62 17.30 4.17 -4.52
CA GLY A 62 16.82 5.53 -4.32
C GLY A 62 15.33 5.58 -4.06
N PHE A 63 14.82 6.74 -3.69
CA PHE A 63 13.40 7.00 -3.51
C PHE A 63 12.83 7.68 -4.75
N ASN A 64 11.83 7.10 -5.39
CA ASN A 64 11.32 7.52 -6.70
C ASN A 64 12.37 7.46 -7.83
N SER A 65 13.47 6.80 -7.60
CA SER A 65 14.62 6.75 -8.49
C SER A 65 14.32 6.09 -9.84
N ARG A 66 13.31 5.22 -9.90
CA ARG A 66 12.81 4.63 -11.15
C ARG A 66 12.32 5.68 -12.15
N HIS A 67 11.73 6.76 -11.65
CA HIS A 67 11.11 7.79 -12.47
C HIS A 67 11.96 9.04 -12.62
N TYR A 68 13.00 9.22 -11.77
CA TYR A 68 13.80 10.43 -11.75
C TYR A 68 15.32 10.15 -11.71
N ASP A 69 15.89 9.81 -10.57
CA ASP A 69 17.34 9.83 -10.33
C ASP A 69 18.15 8.96 -11.30
N GLN A 70 17.65 7.79 -11.68
CA GLN A 70 18.32 6.95 -12.66
C GLN A 70 18.50 7.65 -14.01
N PHE A 71 17.60 8.55 -14.41
CA PHE A 71 17.68 9.25 -15.67
C PHE A 71 18.59 10.47 -15.57
N ILE A 72 18.67 11.11 -14.41
CA ILE A 72 19.69 12.13 -14.11
C ILE A 72 21.07 11.52 -14.15
N LEU A 73 21.31 10.40 -13.44
CA LEU A 73 22.56 9.65 -13.50
C LEU A 73 22.95 9.33 -14.95
N LYS A 74 22.06 8.69 -15.70
CA LYS A 74 22.29 8.29 -17.10
C LYS A 74 22.58 9.48 -18.00
N SER A 75 21.91 10.62 -17.80
CA SER A 75 22.15 11.82 -18.57
C SER A 75 23.59 12.35 -18.38
N ILE A 76 24.04 12.42 -17.14
CA ILE A 76 25.40 12.88 -16.81
C ILE A 76 26.45 11.94 -17.39
N LEU A 77 26.29 10.62 -17.21
CA LEU A 77 27.21 9.61 -17.73
C LEU A 77 27.33 9.68 -19.25
N LEU A 78 26.25 9.96 -19.95
CA LEU A 78 26.20 10.09 -21.41
C LEU A 78 26.63 11.48 -21.92
N GLY A 79 26.93 12.44 -21.03
CA GLY A 79 27.32 13.81 -21.40
C GLY A 79 26.12 14.64 -21.89
N LEU A 80 24.88 14.26 -21.54
CA LEU A 80 23.69 15.06 -21.76
C LEU A 80 23.52 16.08 -20.63
N ASN A 81 22.80 17.17 -20.91
CA ASN A 81 22.51 18.17 -19.89
C ASN A 81 21.49 17.62 -18.86
N PRO A 82 21.86 17.43 -17.58
CA PRO A 82 20.95 16.90 -16.56
C PRO A 82 19.76 17.82 -16.27
N LYS A 83 19.93 19.16 -16.41
CA LYS A 83 18.85 20.12 -16.22
C LYS A 83 17.75 19.99 -17.27
N GLU A 84 18.12 19.81 -18.53
CA GLU A 84 17.12 19.57 -19.58
C GLU A 84 16.33 18.28 -19.36
N VAL A 85 16.99 17.23 -18.87
CA VAL A 85 16.35 15.95 -18.53
C VAL A 85 15.43 16.13 -17.34
N ASN A 86 15.88 16.81 -16.29
CA ASN A 86 15.08 17.16 -15.12
C ASN A 86 13.80 17.90 -15.53
N ASP A 87 13.93 18.97 -16.34
CA ASP A 87 12.78 19.79 -16.72
C ASP A 87 11.75 19.01 -17.54
N LYS A 88 12.21 18.13 -18.44
CA LYS A 88 11.32 17.24 -19.19
C LYS A 88 10.55 16.28 -18.26
N ILE A 89 11.22 15.69 -17.26
CA ILE A 89 10.58 14.77 -16.31
C ILE A 89 9.56 15.53 -15.44
N ILE A 90 9.93 16.70 -14.90
CA ILE A 90 9.03 17.53 -14.07
C ILE A 90 7.80 17.98 -14.87
N ASN A 91 7.95 18.25 -16.17
CA ASN A 91 6.86 18.58 -17.08
C ASN A 91 6.05 17.34 -17.55
N GLY A 92 6.25 16.17 -16.95
CA GLY A 92 5.44 14.97 -17.16
C GLY A 92 5.88 14.05 -18.30
N ILE A 93 7.08 14.27 -18.87
CA ILE A 93 7.65 13.34 -19.85
C ILE A 93 8.31 12.18 -19.08
N GLU A 94 7.89 10.95 -19.37
CA GLU A 94 8.52 9.78 -18.78
C GLU A 94 10.01 9.69 -19.17
N GLY A 95 10.91 9.54 -18.20
CA GLY A 95 12.35 9.62 -18.40
C GLY A 95 12.89 8.72 -19.52
N TRP A 96 12.34 7.51 -19.66
CA TRP A 96 12.75 6.57 -20.71
C TRP A 96 12.40 7.03 -22.13
N ARG A 97 11.48 8.00 -22.30
CA ARG A 97 11.12 8.59 -23.61
C ARG A 97 12.04 9.73 -24.02
N ILE A 98 12.87 10.25 -23.12
CA ILE A 98 13.69 11.43 -23.38
C ILE A 98 14.86 11.11 -24.32
N SER A 99 15.49 9.94 -24.15
CA SER A 99 16.60 9.50 -25.01
C SER A 99 16.71 7.98 -25.07
N ASN A 100 16.80 7.43 -26.27
CA ASN A 100 17.09 6.01 -26.49
C ASN A 100 18.50 5.62 -25.97
N ALA A 101 19.43 6.58 -25.86
CA ALA A 101 20.78 6.33 -25.36
C ALA A 101 20.80 5.85 -23.90
N PHE A 102 19.74 6.13 -23.12
CA PHE A 102 19.63 5.64 -21.75
C PHE A 102 19.64 4.11 -21.62
N MET A 103 19.29 3.39 -22.70
CA MET A 103 19.39 1.93 -22.74
C MET A 103 20.85 1.42 -22.71
N ASN A 104 21.82 2.26 -23.08
CA ASN A 104 23.23 1.87 -23.08
C ASN A 104 23.87 1.94 -21.68
N VAL A 105 23.19 2.54 -20.70
CA VAL A 105 23.66 2.61 -19.31
C VAL A 105 22.86 1.64 -18.47
N HIS A 106 23.51 0.54 -18.07
CA HIS A 106 22.90 -0.48 -17.23
C HIS A 106 22.97 -0.09 -15.76
N LEU A 107 21.84 -0.18 -15.06
CA LEU A 107 21.74 0.12 -13.64
C LEU A 107 20.84 -0.90 -12.97
N ASN A 108 21.32 -1.57 -11.94
CA ASN A 108 20.49 -2.44 -11.10
C ASN A 108 19.76 -1.56 -10.08
N ASN A 109 18.75 -0.82 -10.55
CA ASN A 109 18.05 0.19 -9.74
C ASN A 109 16.87 -0.41 -8.98
N TYR A 110 16.89 -0.34 -7.66
CA TYR A 110 15.76 -0.65 -6.79
C TYR A 110 15.14 0.64 -6.27
N ASP A 111 13.86 0.84 -6.54
CA ASP A 111 13.12 2.01 -6.10
C ASP A 111 12.31 1.70 -4.83
N VAL A 112 12.65 2.38 -3.74
CA VAL A 112 12.01 2.20 -2.42
C VAL A 112 10.54 2.63 -2.45
N MET A 113 10.16 3.58 -3.32
CA MET A 113 8.80 4.08 -3.46
C MET A 113 7.85 3.08 -4.15
N THR A 114 8.35 2.04 -4.83
CA THR A 114 7.51 1.13 -5.61
C THR A 114 6.35 0.56 -4.80
N GLY A 115 5.12 0.77 -5.30
CA GLY A 115 3.88 0.29 -4.67
C GLY A 115 3.40 1.15 -3.48
N ILE A 116 3.92 2.37 -3.32
CA ILE A 116 3.45 3.32 -2.31
C ILE A 116 3.07 4.65 -2.98
N ASP A 117 1.93 5.21 -2.58
CA ASP A 117 1.45 6.51 -3.06
C ASP A 117 1.72 7.63 -2.02
N ARG A 118 2.97 7.71 -1.56
CA ARG A 118 3.42 8.72 -0.58
C ARG A 118 4.84 9.17 -0.91
N GLY A 119 5.14 10.44 -0.68
CA GLY A 119 6.49 10.99 -0.86
C GLY A 119 7.38 10.82 0.38
N LEU A 120 8.69 10.95 0.21
CA LEU A 120 9.69 10.78 1.28
C LEU A 120 9.38 11.63 2.51
N LYS A 121 9.05 12.91 2.35
CA LYS A 121 8.71 13.85 3.43
C LYS A 121 7.53 13.40 4.31
N TYR A 122 6.59 12.65 3.72
CA TYR A 122 5.51 12.04 4.50
C TYR A 122 6.03 10.92 5.41
N PHE A 123 6.96 10.11 4.90
CA PHE A 123 7.56 9.03 5.70
C PHE A 123 8.48 9.55 6.79
N GLU A 124 9.27 10.60 6.52
CA GLU A 124 10.01 11.32 7.55
C GLU A 124 9.08 11.71 8.71
N GLY A 125 7.94 12.33 8.36
CA GLY A 125 6.91 12.69 9.33
C GLY A 125 6.36 11.48 10.08
N SER A 126 5.97 10.41 9.38
CA SER A 126 5.41 9.19 9.98
C SER A 126 6.40 8.50 10.91
N LEU A 127 7.66 8.45 10.54
CA LEU A 127 8.74 7.89 11.37
C LEU A 127 9.05 8.73 12.61
N GLY A 128 8.54 9.96 12.68
CA GLY A 128 8.83 10.91 13.78
C GLY A 128 10.13 11.67 13.56
N ASN A 129 10.79 11.51 12.42
CA ASN A 129 12.04 12.17 12.06
C ASN A 129 11.83 13.63 11.68
N SER A 130 12.91 14.40 11.52
CA SER A 130 12.83 15.75 10.98
C SER A 130 12.29 15.73 9.56
N ILE A 131 11.30 16.59 9.27
CA ILE A 131 10.82 16.86 7.90
C ILE A 131 11.65 18.07 7.43
N GLU A 132 12.57 17.84 6.53
CA GLU A 132 13.45 18.89 6.01
C GLU A 132 13.11 19.18 4.54
N GLU A 133 13.10 20.46 4.18
CA GLU A 133 12.98 20.94 2.79
C GLU A 133 14.23 21.75 2.46
N SER A 134 14.57 21.81 1.18
CA SER A 134 15.74 22.58 0.75
C SER A 134 15.60 24.07 1.08
N SER A 135 16.62 24.63 1.72
CA SER A 135 16.74 26.09 1.93
C SER A 135 17.16 26.82 0.66
N VAL A 136 17.74 26.08 -0.31
CA VAL A 136 18.23 26.62 -1.59
C VAL A 136 17.14 26.45 -2.65
N PRO A 137 16.60 27.53 -3.24
CA PRO A 137 15.57 27.47 -4.25
C PRO A 137 16.06 26.80 -5.56
N PHE A 138 15.34 25.80 -6.07
CA PHE A 138 15.71 25.07 -7.29
C PHE A 138 15.61 25.90 -8.59
N ASN A 139 14.98 27.08 -8.53
CA ASN A 139 14.82 27.98 -9.68
C ASN A 139 15.91 29.06 -9.81
N ILE A 140 17.02 28.92 -9.10
CA ILE A 140 18.17 29.82 -9.20
C ILE A 140 18.74 29.76 -10.61
N LYS A 141 18.89 30.96 -11.27
CA LYS A 141 19.41 31.09 -12.63
C LYS A 141 20.86 31.55 -12.69
N ARG A 142 21.67 31.11 -11.74
CA ARG A 142 23.12 31.31 -11.67
C ARG A 142 23.75 30.08 -11.05
N LYS A 143 25.07 30.00 -11.09
CA LYS A 143 25.80 28.99 -10.32
C LYS A 143 25.55 29.19 -8.82
N LEU A 144 25.50 28.10 -8.11
CA LEU A 144 25.41 28.10 -6.65
C LEU A 144 26.71 28.64 -6.05
N THR A 145 26.57 29.33 -4.93
CA THR A 145 27.72 29.67 -4.08
C THR A 145 28.18 28.46 -3.28
N ASP A 146 29.42 28.48 -2.78
CA ASP A 146 29.94 27.39 -1.95
C ASP A 146 29.04 27.08 -0.76
N LYS A 147 28.49 28.10 -0.12
CA LYS A 147 27.53 27.94 1.00
C LYS A 147 26.25 27.25 0.55
N GLU A 148 25.67 27.63 -0.61
CA GLU A 148 24.48 26.99 -1.16
C GLU A 148 24.75 25.53 -1.53
N ILE A 149 25.95 25.22 -2.03
CA ILE A 149 26.39 23.84 -2.30
C ILE A 149 26.45 23.03 -0.99
N GLU A 150 27.04 23.58 0.07
CA GLU A 150 27.11 22.92 1.39
C GLU A 150 25.70 22.66 1.97
N GLU A 151 24.81 23.64 1.88
CA GLU A 151 23.41 23.51 2.33
C GLU A 151 22.67 22.44 1.51
N THR A 152 22.87 22.40 0.19
CA THR A 152 22.26 21.41 -0.70
C THR A 152 22.82 20.00 -0.44
N ILE A 153 24.12 19.87 -0.19
CA ILE A 153 24.73 18.58 0.20
C ILE A 153 24.10 18.06 1.50
N LYS A 154 23.93 18.94 2.49
CA LYS A 154 23.31 18.56 3.75
C LYS A 154 21.87 18.07 3.54
N TYR A 155 21.11 18.78 2.72
CA TYR A 155 19.74 18.41 2.38
C TYR A 155 19.68 17.06 1.62
N CYS A 156 20.44 16.89 0.55
CA CYS A 156 20.52 15.65 -0.22
C CYS A 156 20.97 14.46 0.64
N ARG A 157 21.96 14.67 1.54
CA ARG A 157 22.38 13.64 2.51
C ARG A 157 21.24 13.21 3.41
N HIS A 158 20.46 14.16 3.93
CA HIS A 158 19.28 13.86 4.75
C HIS A 158 18.29 12.98 3.95
N ASP A 159 18.01 13.31 2.70
CA ASP A 159 17.08 12.54 1.87
C ASP A 159 17.59 11.11 1.60
N VAL A 160 18.91 10.91 1.40
CA VAL A 160 19.50 9.57 1.29
C VAL A 160 19.39 8.79 2.61
N GLU A 161 19.67 9.43 3.75
CA GLU A 161 19.54 8.81 5.08
C GLU A 161 18.09 8.39 5.36
N GLN A 162 17.12 9.25 5.05
CA GLN A 162 15.71 8.92 5.19
C GLN A 162 15.26 7.81 4.22
N THR A 163 15.82 7.77 3.02
CA THR A 163 15.61 6.66 2.07
C THR A 163 16.12 5.34 2.64
N ILE A 164 17.27 5.34 3.34
CA ILE A 164 17.79 4.15 4.03
C ILE A 164 16.80 3.70 5.13
N GLU A 165 16.27 4.63 5.95
CA GLU A 165 15.31 4.27 7.00
C GLU A 165 14.02 3.67 6.42
N VAL A 166 13.43 4.30 5.40
CA VAL A 166 12.24 3.76 4.71
C VAL A 166 12.53 2.40 4.07
N PHE A 167 13.72 2.22 3.49
CA PHE A 167 14.15 0.92 2.96
C PHE A 167 14.22 -0.15 4.05
N MET A 168 14.74 0.19 5.23
CA MET A 168 14.82 -0.74 6.36
C MET A 168 13.44 -1.18 6.86
N GLU A 169 12.47 -0.28 6.91
CA GLU A 169 11.07 -0.61 7.22
C GLU A 169 10.44 -1.54 6.15
N ARG A 170 10.94 -1.51 4.94
CA ARG A 170 10.49 -2.30 3.78
C ARG A 170 11.46 -3.40 3.36
N ILE A 171 12.44 -3.73 4.17
CA ILE A 171 13.49 -4.70 3.83
C ILE A 171 12.92 -6.06 3.43
N SER A 172 11.76 -6.45 3.97
CA SER A 172 11.07 -7.69 3.60
C SER A 172 10.61 -7.71 2.15
N ASP A 173 10.16 -6.58 1.61
CA ASP A 173 9.76 -6.43 0.20
C ASP A 173 10.97 -6.59 -0.73
N PHE A 174 12.08 -5.95 -0.39
CA PHE A 174 13.34 -6.07 -1.12
C PHE A 174 13.86 -7.52 -1.11
N ASN A 175 13.94 -8.15 0.07
CA ASN A 175 14.40 -9.52 0.21
C ASN A 175 13.52 -10.51 -0.56
N ALA A 176 12.21 -10.30 -0.55
CA ALA A 176 11.30 -11.14 -1.32
C ALA A 176 11.50 -10.98 -2.83
N GLN A 177 11.75 -9.77 -3.32
CA GLN A 177 12.04 -9.52 -4.73
C GLN A 177 13.39 -10.10 -5.16
N LEU A 178 14.44 -9.91 -4.36
CA LEU A 178 15.75 -10.50 -4.59
C LEU A 178 15.69 -12.04 -4.56
N GLY A 179 14.92 -12.60 -3.61
CA GLY A 179 14.67 -14.03 -3.53
C GLY A 179 14.01 -14.62 -4.77
N LEU A 180 13.12 -13.85 -5.44
CA LEU A 180 12.55 -14.25 -6.74
C LEU A 180 13.62 -14.35 -7.82
N LEU A 181 14.51 -13.36 -7.92
CA LEU A 181 15.57 -13.38 -8.92
C LEU A 181 16.47 -14.60 -8.76
N GLN A 182 16.81 -14.94 -7.52
CA GLN A 182 17.63 -16.10 -7.22
C GLN A 182 16.90 -17.43 -7.50
N MET A 183 15.64 -17.54 -7.07
CA MET A 183 14.84 -18.77 -7.21
C MET A 183 14.59 -19.14 -8.68
N PHE A 184 14.45 -18.13 -9.55
CA PHE A 184 14.17 -18.32 -10.97
C PHE A 184 15.37 -18.05 -11.89
N ASP A 185 16.57 -17.94 -11.31
CA ASP A 185 17.84 -17.68 -12.03
C ASP A 185 17.75 -16.47 -12.98
N LEU A 186 17.13 -15.39 -12.49
CA LEU A 186 17.01 -14.15 -13.24
C LEU A 186 18.23 -13.24 -12.99
N PRO A 187 18.65 -12.47 -14.00
CA PRO A 187 19.76 -11.53 -13.84
C PRO A 187 19.42 -10.42 -12.84
N LEU A 188 20.44 -9.90 -12.14
CA LEU A 188 20.26 -8.86 -11.14
C LEU A 188 19.61 -7.59 -11.69
N SER A 189 19.79 -7.29 -12.97
CA SER A 189 19.14 -6.15 -13.64
C SER A 189 17.60 -6.20 -13.59
N GLU A 190 17.00 -7.38 -13.41
CA GLU A 190 15.55 -7.54 -13.25
C GLU A 190 15.04 -7.00 -11.89
N ILE A 191 15.95 -6.65 -10.93
CA ILE A 191 15.58 -5.98 -9.67
C ILE A 191 14.88 -4.63 -9.92
N SER A 192 15.15 -4.02 -11.07
CA SER A 192 14.51 -2.77 -11.51
C SER A 192 13.04 -2.92 -11.93
N ARG A 193 12.52 -4.14 -12.05
CA ARG A 193 11.14 -4.40 -12.48
C ARG A 193 10.16 -4.31 -11.32
N THR A 194 8.91 -3.98 -11.65
CA THR A 194 7.81 -4.10 -10.68
C THR A 194 7.45 -5.57 -10.42
N LYS A 195 6.79 -5.83 -9.30
CA LYS A 195 6.31 -7.18 -8.93
C LYS A 195 5.47 -7.82 -10.05
N VAL A 196 4.59 -7.04 -10.70
CA VAL A 196 3.75 -7.53 -11.80
C VAL A 196 4.54 -7.82 -13.10
N GLN A 197 5.59 -7.04 -13.38
CA GLN A 197 6.49 -7.31 -14.50
C GLN A 197 7.33 -8.58 -14.27
N LEU A 198 7.81 -8.79 -13.04
CA LEU A 198 8.51 -10.02 -12.65
C LEU A 198 7.60 -11.24 -12.76
N SER A 199 6.34 -11.14 -12.32
CA SER A 199 5.36 -12.23 -12.47
C SER A 199 5.19 -12.63 -13.93
N ALA A 200 5.02 -11.66 -14.84
CA ALA A 200 4.92 -11.92 -16.27
C ALA A 200 6.18 -12.60 -16.83
N ARG A 201 7.36 -12.13 -16.44
CA ARG A 201 8.64 -12.69 -16.85
C ARG A 201 8.82 -14.13 -16.38
N ILE A 202 8.52 -14.40 -15.10
CA ILE A 202 8.62 -15.72 -14.49
C ILE A 202 7.65 -16.70 -15.16
N LEU A 203 6.41 -16.28 -15.43
CA LEU A 203 5.39 -17.11 -16.06
C LEU A 203 5.60 -17.30 -17.58
N GLY A 204 6.59 -16.62 -18.16
CA GLY A 204 6.87 -16.69 -19.59
C GLY A 204 5.73 -16.12 -20.44
N ALA A 205 5.08 -15.06 -19.95
CA ALA A 205 3.95 -14.45 -20.64
C ALA A 205 4.38 -13.74 -21.93
N SER A 206 3.56 -13.87 -22.97
CA SER A 206 3.71 -13.16 -24.23
C SER A 206 2.52 -12.24 -24.47
N LYS A 207 2.78 -10.97 -24.78
CA LYS A 207 1.70 -9.98 -24.99
C LYS A 207 0.79 -10.40 -26.14
N ARG A 208 -0.52 -10.38 -25.87
CA ARG A 208 -1.59 -10.62 -26.85
C ARG A 208 -2.61 -9.49 -26.77
N SER A 209 -3.43 -9.36 -27.80
CA SER A 209 -4.58 -8.46 -27.82
C SER A 209 -5.86 -9.29 -27.66
N TYR A 210 -6.79 -8.77 -26.86
CA TYR A 210 -8.09 -9.37 -26.61
C TYR A 210 -9.16 -8.28 -26.74
N ASP A 211 -10.30 -8.64 -27.31
CA ASP A 211 -11.49 -7.79 -27.52
C ASP A 211 -12.77 -8.41 -26.91
N ASP A 212 -12.58 -9.42 -26.05
CA ASP A 212 -13.62 -10.24 -25.46
C ASP A 212 -13.78 -10.02 -23.95
N GLU A 213 -13.43 -8.83 -23.43
CA GLU A 213 -13.33 -8.56 -21.99
C GLU A 213 -14.61 -8.81 -21.18
N PHE A 214 -15.78 -8.61 -21.80
CA PHE A 214 -17.09 -8.85 -21.19
C PHE A 214 -17.78 -10.14 -21.65
N ASP A 215 -17.15 -10.94 -22.51
CA ASP A 215 -17.64 -12.27 -22.88
C ASP A 215 -17.35 -13.26 -21.75
N ILE A 216 -18.26 -13.31 -20.79
CA ILE A 216 -18.14 -14.10 -19.57
C ILE A 216 -19.17 -15.23 -19.54
N ASP A 217 -18.82 -16.31 -18.88
CA ASP A 217 -19.70 -17.38 -18.44
C ASP A 217 -19.72 -17.43 -16.89
N PHE A 218 -20.48 -18.34 -16.34
CA PHE A 218 -20.61 -18.55 -14.91
C PHE A 218 -20.07 -19.92 -14.48
N PRO A 219 -19.66 -20.08 -13.21
CA PRO A 219 -19.17 -21.37 -12.71
C PRO A 219 -20.27 -22.43 -12.80
N SER A 220 -19.95 -23.56 -13.47
CA SER A 220 -20.88 -24.69 -13.63
C SER A 220 -21.23 -25.37 -12.29
N THR A 221 -20.44 -25.14 -11.26
CA THR A 221 -20.62 -25.65 -9.90
C THR A 221 -21.55 -24.80 -9.03
N MET A 222 -21.99 -23.65 -9.53
CA MET A 222 -22.88 -22.73 -8.82
C MET A 222 -24.32 -23.26 -8.74
N ARG A 223 -25.00 -23.02 -7.60
CA ARG A 223 -26.40 -23.45 -7.35
C ARG A 223 -27.30 -22.31 -6.82
N ILE A 224 -27.08 -21.08 -7.29
CA ILE A 224 -27.92 -19.93 -6.93
C ILE A 224 -29.33 -20.12 -7.47
N GLN A 225 -30.33 -19.96 -6.61
CA GLN A 225 -31.77 -20.00 -6.96
C GLN A 225 -32.47 -18.69 -6.62
N LYS A 226 -32.29 -18.17 -5.42
CA LYS A 226 -32.97 -16.97 -4.89
C LYS A 226 -32.45 -15.67 -5.52
N TYR A 227 -31.15 -15.58 -5.74
CA TYR A 227 -30.51 -14.35 -6.21
C TYR A 227 -30.21 -14.32 -7.72
N GLN A 228 -31.12 -14.87 -8.53
CA GLN A 228 -30.98 -14.90 -9.99
C GLN A 228 -30.83 -13.52 -10.64
N SER A 229 -31.38 -12.48 -10.02
CA SER A 229 -31.25 -11.09 -10.49
C SER A 229 -29.78 -10.62 -10.61
N VAL A 230 -28.87 -11.15 -9.79
CA VAL A 230 -27.45 -10.86 -9.89
C VAL A 230 -26.86 -11.45 -11.18
N LEU A 231 -27.25 -12.67 -11.53
CA LEU A 231 -26.82 -13.30 -12.78
C LEU A 231 -27.35 -12.57 -14.01
N ASP A 232 -28.64 -12.16 -13.95
CA ASP A 232 -29.29 -11.43 -15.04
C ASP A 232 -28.66 -10.05 -15.24
N TRP A 233 -28.19 -9.40 -14.16
CA TRP A 233 -27.46 -8.15 -14.25
C TRP A 233 -26.14 -8.30 -15.04
N TYR A 234 -25.37 -9.37 -14.81
CA TYR A 234 -24.13 -9.64 -15.53
C TYR A 234 -24.37 -10.04 -17.00
N ARG A 235 -25.54 -10.65 -17.32
CA ARG A 235 -25.92 -11.01 -18.69
C ARG A 235 -26.39 -9.83 -19.53
N ASN A 236 -26.82 -8.75 -18.88
CA ASN A 236 -27.34 -7.57 -19.58
C ASN A 236 -26.19 -6.75 -20.20
N PRO A 237 -26.14 -6.60 -21.55
CA PRO A 237 -25.10 -5.84 -22.24
C PRO A 237 -24.99 -4.39 -21.78
N GLU A 238 -26.09 -3.78 -21.31
CA GLU A 238 -26.06 -2.41 -20.79
C GLU A 238 -25.17 -2.25 -19.55
N ASN A 239 -24.90 -3.34 -18.83
CA ASN A 239 -24.08 -3.33 -17.62
C ASN A 239 -22.59 -3.64 -17.88
N MET A 240 -22.19 -3.83 -19.12
CA MET A 240 -20.81 -4.08 -19.52
C MET A 240 -19.96 -2.80 -19.44
N ASP A 241 -19.84 -2.24 -18.25
CA ASP A 241 -19.09 -1.02 -17.93
C ASP A 241 -18.50 -1.14 -16.52
N TYR A 242 -17.19 -0.95 -16.38
CA TYR A 242 -16.48 -1.01 -15.10
C TYR A 242 -16.95 0.01 -14.05
N LYS A 243 -17.70 1.03 -14.45
CA LYS A 243 -18.27 2.04 -13.55
C LYS A 243 -19.62 1.65 -12.99
N LYS A 244 -20.24 0.58 -13.49
CA LYS A 244 -21.55 0.12 -13.04
C LYS A 244 -21.43 -0.93 -11.94
N SER A 245 -22.34 -0.85 -10.98
CA SER A 245 -22.54 -1.84 -9.93
C SER A 245 -24.03 -2.08 -9.71
N LEU A 246 -24.35 -3.23 -9.13
CA LEU A 246 -25.67 -3.62 -8.67
C LEU A 246 -25.69 -3.62 -7.15
N GLU A 247 -26.58 -2.83 -6.57
CA GLU A 247 -26.87 -2.89 -5.13
C GLU A 247 -28.07 -3.80 -4.91
N VAL A 248 -27.92 -4.82 -4.05
CA VAL A 248 -28.96 -5.79 -3.74
C VAL A 248 -28.88 -6.23 -2.28
N ASP A 249 -30.03 -6.41 -1.64
CA ASP A 249 -30.08 -7.04 -0.31
C ASP A 249 -29.88 -8.55 -0.44
N VAL A 250 -28.87 -9.07 0.24
CA VAL A 250 -28.59 -10.51 0.33
C VAL A 250 -28.61 -10.91 1.81
N ALA A 251 -29.55 -11.75 2.19
CA ALA A 251 -29.70 -12.22 3.57
C ALA A 251 -29.84 -11.09 4.61
N GLY A 252 -30.51 -9.99 4.24
CA GLY A 252 -30.70 -8.82 5.10
C GLY A 252 -29.43 -7.94 5.21
N VAL A 253 -28.51 -8.06 4.28
CA VAL A 253 -27.26 -7.28 4.21
C VAL A 253 -27.15 -6.63 2.84
N PRO A 254 -26.97 -5.29 2.76
CA PRO A 254 -26.75 -4.63 1.49
C PRO A 254 -25.41 -5.06 0.88
N HIS A 255 -25.45 -5.57 -0.36
CA HIS A 255 -24.30 -6.02 -1.12
C HIS A 255 -24.16 -5.23 -2.42
N SER A 256 -22.91 -4.94 -2.78
CA SER A 256 -22.55 -4.35 -4.07
C SER A 256 -21.83 -5.38 -4.94
N PHE A 257 -22.37 -5.65 -6.14
CA PHE A 257 -21.80 -6.52 -7.16
C PHE A 257 -21.34 -5.68 -8.35
N GLY A 258 -20.26 -6.08 -9.00
CA GLY A 258 -19.72 -5.36 -10.15
C GLY A 258 -18.52 -6.08 -10.75
N TRP A 259 -17.73 -5.38 -11.55
CA TRP A 259 -16.56 -5.93 -12.26
C TRP A 259 -15.30 -5.99 -11.38
N GLY A 260 -15.48 -6.00 -10.06
CA GLY A 260 -14.46 -6.12 -9.01
C GLY A 260 -14.79 -7.22 -8.01
N GLY A 261 -14.43 -7.04 -6.74
CA GLY A 261 -14.83 -7.93 -5.66
C GLY A 261 -16.23 -7.59 -5.11
N VAL A 262 -16.94 -8.58 -4.56
CA VAL A 262 -18.19 -8.35 -3.83
C VAL A 262 -17.87 -7.77 -2.44
N HIS A 263 -18.73 -6.86 -1.99
CA HIS A 263 -18.69 -6.30 -0.65
C HIS A 263 -20.10 -6.10 -0.12
N GLY A 264 -20.36 -6.59 1.09
CA GLY A 264 -21.60 -6.36 1.79
C GLY A 264 -21.37 -6.36 3.28
N ALA A 265 -22.03 -5.47 4.00
CA ALA A 265 -21.92 -5.39 5.44
C ALA A 265 -23.18 -4.79 6.07
N ARG A 266 -23.56 -5.28 7.25
CA ARG A 266 -24.53 -4.60 8.09
C ARG A 266 -23.93 -3.27 8.55
N ASP A 267 -24.62 -2.18 8.31
CA ASP A 267 -24.18 -0.86 8.74
C ASP A 267 -24.30 -0.74 10.27
N LYS A 268 -23.25 -0.20 10.91
CA LYS A 268 -23.19 0.09 12.35
C LYS A 268 -23.59 -1.09 13.24
N TYR A 269 -23.12 -2.28 12.90
CA TYR A 269 -23.42 -3.50 13.64
C TYR A 269 -22.52 -3.67 14.87
N MET A 270 -23.13 -3.97 16.01
CA MET A 270 -22.44 -4.37 17.23
C MET A 270 -23.13 -5.61 17.82
N GLY A 271 -22.39 -6.70 17.96
CA GLY A 271 -22.94 -7.95 18.48
C GLY A 271 -21.93 -8.76 19.28
N GLU A 272 -22.46 -9.49 20.26
CA GLU A 272 -21.73 -10.51 21.01
C GLU A 272 -22.41 -11.87 20.78
N GLY A 273 -21.64 -12.94 20.91
CA GLY A 273 -22.08 -14.31 20.70
C GLY A 273 -21.04 -15.14 19.98
N TYR A 274 -21.48 -16.11 19.20
CA TYR A 274 -20.58 -17.02 18.48
C TYR A 274 -20.57 -16.64 17.00
N PHE A 275 -19.43 -16.15 16.54
CA PHE A 275 -19.23 -15.76 15.16
C PHE A 275 -18.17 -16.64 14.50
N ILE A 276 -18.38 -16.93 13.21
CA ILE A 276 -17.43 -17.65 12.38
C ILE A 276 -17.15 -16.79 11.14
N ASN A 277 -15.87 -16.54 10.87
CA ASN A 277 -15.41 -16.05 9.58
C ASN A 277 -14.93 -17.23 8.75
N MET A 278 -15.45 -17.35 7.55
CA MET A 278 -15.09 -18.37 6.56
C MET A 278 -14.41 -17.68 5.37
N ASP A 279 -13.09 -17.68 5.35
CA ASP A 279 -12.30 -17.10 4.26
C ASP A 279 -11.88 -18.19 3.28
N VAL A 280 -12.03 -17.96 1.98
CA VAL A 280 -11.55 -18.88 0.95
C VAL A 280 -10.04 -18.83 0.85
N ALA A 281 -9.39 -19.94 1.11
CA ALA A 281 -7.94 -20.08 1.05
C ALA A 281 -7.41 -19.73 -0.35
N SER A 282 -6.71 -18.60 -0.45
CA SER A 282 -6.13 -18.12 -1.74
C SER A 282 -7.16 -18.08 -2.88
N LEU A 283 -8.32 -17.43 -2.69
CA LEU A 283 -9.47 -17.45 -3.62
C LEU A 283 -9.06 -17.27 -5.09
N TYR A 284 -8.42 -16.17 -5.47
CA TYR A 284 -8.10 -15.91 -6.88
C TYR A 284 -7.13 -16.93 -7.49
N PRO A 285 -6.02 -17.31 -6.84
CA PRO A 285 -5.18 -18.41 -7.31
C PRO A 285 -5.93 -19.73 -7.48
N SER A 286 -6.79 -20.07 -6.53
CA SER A 286 -7.60 -21.30 -6.57
C SER A 286 -8.60 -21.28 -7.74
N LEU A 287 -9.25 -20.15 -7.97
CA LEU A 287 -10.13 -19.96 -9.14
C LEU A 287 -9.36 -20.06 -10.47
N MET A 288 -8.19 -19.44 -10.56
CA MET A 288 -7.34 -19.51 -11.76
C MET A 288 -6.94 -20.94 -12.10
N ILE A 289 -6.73 -21.80 -11.10
CA ILE A 289 -6.32 -23.19 -11.28
C ILE A 289 -7.54 -24.10 -11.53
N ASN A 290 -8.56 -24.03 -10.66
CA ASN A 290 -9.66 -25.00 -10.65
C ASN A 290 -10.67 -24.77 -11.80
N TYR A 291 -10.77 -23.52 -12.27
CA TYR A 291 -11.72 -23.12 -13.33
C TYR A 291 -11.02 -22.65 -14.62
N ASP A 292 -9.70 -22.87 -14.74
CA ASP A 292 -8.90 -22.46 -15.90
C ASP A 292 -9.05 -20.98 -16.27
N LEU A 293 -8.95 -20.11 -15.25
CA LEU A 293 -9.13 -18.67 -15.39
C LEU A 293 -7.80 -17.89 -15.42
N LEU A 294 -6.69 -18.58 -15.58
CA LEU A 294 -5.40 -17.93 -15.75
C LEU A 294 -5.35 -17.20 -17.10
N SER A 295 -4.54 -16.12 -17.16
CA SER A 295 -4.31 -15.42 -18.43
C SER A 295 -3.90 -16.40 -19.54
N ARG A 296 -4.58 -16.32 -20.69
CA ARG A 296 -4.29 -17.12 -21.90
C ARG A 296 -2.92 -16.78 -22.53
N SER A 297 -2.24 -15.75 -21.98
CA SER A 297 -0.91 -15.31 -22.43
C SER A 297 0.26 -16.06 -21.79
N CYS A 298 0.02 -16.94 -20.83
CA CYS A 298 1.08 -17.66 -20.11
C CYS A 298 0.81 -19.16 -19.96
N ASN A 299 1.79 -19.90 -19.46
CA ASN A 299 1.67 -21.34 -19.24
C ASN A 299 0.99 -21.63 -17.88
N PRO A 300 -0.23 -22.23 -17.87
CA PRO A 300 -0.96 -22.51 -16.65
C PRO A 300 -0.25 -23.53 -15.74
N ARG A 301 0.47 -24.49 -16.28
CA ARG A 301 1.21 -25.49 -15.50
C ARG A 301 2.25 -24.82 -14.59
N LYS A 302 3.01 -23.86 -15.15
CA LYS A 302 4.03 -23.15 -14.37
C LYS A 302 3.44 -22.34 -13.21
N PHE A 303 2.27 -21.74 -13.40
CA PHE A 303 1.56 -21.06 -12.31
C PHE A 303 1.14 -22.03 -11.21
N LYS A 304 0.57 -23.18 -11.60
CA LYS A 304 0.17 -24.24 -10.66
C LYS A 304 1.37 -24.74 -9.84
N ASP A 305 2.49 -25.05 -10.50
CA ASP A 305 3.72 -25.50 -9.84
C ASP A 305 4.21 -24.47 -8.78
N ILE A 306 4.11 -23.17 -9.09
CA ILE A 306 4.48 -22.08 -8.17
C ILE A 306 3.54 -22.02 -6.96
N VAL A 307 2.22 -22.20 -7.18
CA VAL A 307 1.24 -22.22 -6.09
C VAL A 307 1.48 -23.42 -5.18
N GLU A 308 1.66 -24.61 -5.72
CA GLU A 308 1.95 -25.83 -4.96
C GLU A 308 3.25 -25.70 -4.15
N LEU A 309 4.31 -25.19 -4.77
CA LEU A 309 5.59 -24.95 -4.08
C LEU A 309 5.43 -23.95 -2.93
N ARG A 310 4.65 -22.87 -3.13
CA ARG A 310 4.38 -21.91 -2.05
C ARG A 310 3.61 -22.55 -0.90
N LEU A 311 2.58 -23.34 -1.18
CA LEU A 311 1.81 -24.04 -0.14
C LEU A 311 2.70 -24.97 0.67
N LYS A 312 3.57 -25.73 0.01
CA LYS A 312 4.59 -26.55 0.69
C LYS A 312 5.48 -25.70 1.59
N TYR A 313 6.06 -24.61 1.09
CA TYR A 313 6.92 -23.74 1.89
C TYR A 313 6.17 -23.04 3.04
N LYS A 314 4.87 -22.70 2.86
CA LYS A 314 4.02 -22.15 3.92
C LYS A 314 3.86 -23.17 5.06
N ALA A 315 3.56 -24.42 4.72
CA ALA A 315 3.42 -25.52 5.71
C ALA A 315 4.73 -25.79 6.47
N GLU A 316 5.87 -25.73 5.78
CA GLU A 316 7.21 -25.90 6.36
C GLU A 316 7.72 -24.65 7.11
N LYS A 317 6.94 -23.56 7.17
CA LYS A 317 7.35 -22.23 7.70
C LYS A 317 8.64 -21.71 7.04
N ASN A 318 8.90 -22.10 5.81
CA ASN A 318 10.07 -21.68 5.04
C ASN A 318 9.90 -20.23 4.55
N PRO A 319 10.85 -19.31 4.80
CA PRO A 319 10.78 -17.93 4.35
C PRO A 319 10.70 -17.78 2.83
N LEU A 320 11.15 -18.76 2.05
CA LEU A 320 11.06 -18.76 0.58
C LEU A 320 9.61 -18.77 0.05
N GLN A 321 8.60 -18.99 0.91
CA GLN A 321 7.20 -18.80 0.53
C GLN A 321 6.87 -17.33 0.17
N ALA A 322 7.58 -16.34 0.77
CA ALA A 322 7.29 -14.91 0.55
C ALA A 322 7.59 -14.44 -0.89
N PRO A 323 8.75 -14.78 -1.51
CA PRO A 323 8.98 -14.53 -2.93
C PRO A 323 7.87 -15.07 -3.83
N LEU A 324 7.48 -16.33 -3.65
CA LEU A 324 6.44 -16.96 -4.49
C LEU A 324 5.08 -16.25 -4.36
N LYS A 325 4.75 -15.71 -3.18
CA LYS A 325 3.54 -14.92 -2.98
C LYS A 325 3.48 -13.69 -3.89
N ILE A 326 4.62 -13.08 -4.22
CA ILE A 326 4.69 -11.95 -5.15
C ILE A 326 4.18 -12.34 -6.54
N VAL A 327 4.63 -13.49 -7.06
CA VAL A 327 4.20 -13.98 -8.38
C VAL A 327 2.70 -14.25 -8.38
N ILE A 328 2.23 -14.98 -7.38
CA ILE A 328 0.83 -15.41 -7.28
C ILE A 328 -0.12 -14.20 -7.20
N ASN A 329 0.16 -13.25 -6.29
CA ASN A 329 -0.67 -12.07 -6.12
C ASN A 329 -0.53 -11.09 -7.30
N GLY A 330 0.68 -10.99 -7.88
CA GLY A 330 0.96 -10.12 -9.02
C GLY A 330 0.27 -10.57 -10.31
N THR A 331 0.00 -11.86 -10.48
CA THR A 331 -0.58 -12.41 -11.70
C THR A 331 -1.98 -11.86 -11.97
N TYR A 332 -2.86 -11.81 -10.96
CA TYR A 332 -4.19 -11.23 -11.12
C TYR A 332 -4.14 -9.74 -11.47
N GLY A 333 -3.37 -8.94 -10.73
CA GLY A 333 -3.22 -7.51 -11.02
C GLY A 333 -2.65 -7.25 -12.42
N ALA A 334 -1.67 -8.07 -12.84
CA ALA A 334 -1.07 -8.01 -14.17
C ALA A 334 -2.06 -8.33 -15.30
N SER A 335 -3.03 -9.22 -15.06
CA SER A 335 -4.05 -9.57 -16.07
C SER A 335 -5.03 -8.43 -16.36
N LYS A 336 -5.13 -7.42 -15.48
CA LYS A 336 -5.90 -6.18 -15.68
C LYS A 336 -5.09 -5.04 -16.31
N ASP A 337 -3.76 -5.12 -16.33
CA ASP A 337 -2.90 -4.06 -16.84
C ASP A 337 -2.64 -4.25 -18.34
N LYS A 338 -3.23 -3.37 -19.17
CA LYS A 338 -3.11 -3.39 -20.64
C LYS A 338 -1.67 -3.30 -21.18
N PHE A 339 -0.74 -2.84 -20.36
CA PHE A 339 0.67 -2.75 -20.73
C PHE A 339 1.47 -3.99 -20.36
N ASN A 340 0.90 -4.88 -19.53
CA ASN A 340 1.56 -6.09 -19.06
C ASN A 340 1.39 -7.24 -20.06
N PRO A 341 2.41 -8.09 -20.28
CA PRO A 341 2.27 -9.30 -21.10
C PRO A 341 1.21 -10.30 -20.64
N LEU A 342 0.84 -10.27 -19.35
CA LEU A 342 -0.24 -11.09 -18.78
C LEU A 342 -1.64 -10.53 -19.03
N PHE A 343 -1.77 -9.36 -19.67
CA PHE A 343 -3.08 -8.73 -19.91
C PHE A 343 -4.06 -9.69 -20.55
N ASP A 344 -5.16 -9.95 -19.86
CA ASP A 344 -6.28 -10.78 -20.31
C ASP A 344 -7.53 -10.37 -19.53
N PRO A 345 -8.23 -9.31 -19.97
CA PRO A 345 -9.32 -8.70 -19.20
C PRO A 345 -10.52 -9.62 -19.03
N ARG A 346 -10.79 -10.51 -20.00
CA ARG A 346 -11.85 -11.53 -19.88
C ARG A 346 -11.58 -12.46 -18.70
N GLN A 347 -10.39 -13.06 -18.64
CA GLN A 347 -10.04 -13.98 -17.56
C GLN A 347 -10.00 -13.25 -16.21
N ALA A 348 -9.50 -12.01 -16.17
CA ALA A 348 -9.52 -11.19 -14.96
C ALA A 348 -10.94 -10.91 -14.45
N ASN A 349 -11.88 -10.61 -15.36
CA ASN A 349 -13.29 -10.40 -15.02
C ASN A 349 -13.93 -11.72 -14.57
N ARG A 350 -13.67 -12.84 -15.24
CA ARG A 350 -14.18 -14.14 -14.82
C ARG A 350 -13.71 -14.53 -13.42
N VAL A 351 -12.44 -14.28 -13.06
CA VAL A 351 -11.94 -14.52 -11.69
C VAL A 351 -12.76 -13.74 -10.67
N CYS A 352 -13.03 -12.45 -10.90
CA CYS A 352 -13.85 -11.64 -10.01
C CYS A 352 -15.28 -12.16 -9.90
N ILE A 353 -15.92 -12.40 -11.02
CA ILE A 353 -17.33 -12.80 -11.08
C ILE A 353 -17.53 -14.19 -10.50
N TYR A 354 -16.65 -15.13 -10.80
CA TYR A 354 -16.70 -16.46 -10.20
C TYR A 354 -16.57 -16.39 -8.68
N GLY A 355 -15.63 -15.59 -8.16
CA GLY A 355 -15.49 -15.39 -6.72
C GLY A 355 -16.75 -14.83 -6.09
N GLN A 356 -17.35 -13.80 -6.70
CA GLN A 356 -18.60 -13.18 -6.21
C GLN A 356 -19.76 -14.16 -6.22
N LEU A 357 -19.96 -14.88 -7.31
CA LEU A 357 -21.09 -15.79 -7.47
C LEU A 357 -20.96 -17.04 -6.60
N LEU A 358 -19.77 -17.59 -6.42
CA LEU A 358 -19.55 -18.73 -5.52
C LEU A 358 -19.70 -18.35 -4.05
N LEU A 359 -19.33 -17.12 -3.65
CA LEU A 359 -19.63 -16.60 -2.30
C LEU A 359 -21.13 -16.32 -2.12
N LEU A 360 -21.82 -15.80 -3.13
CA LEU A 360 -23.25 -15.60 -3.10
C LEU A 360 -24.00 -16.93 -2.96
N ASP A 361 -23.56 -17.96 -3.66
CA ASP A 361 -24.04 -19.34 -3.54
C ASP A 361 -23.88 -19.86 -2.08
N LEU A 362 -22.70 -19.68 -1.49
CA LEU A 362 -22.45 -20.04 -0.08
C LEU A 362 -23.39 -19.28 0.87
N ILE A 363 -23.57 -17.98 0.68
CA ILE A 363 -24.45 -17.14 1.50
C ILE A 363 -25.92 -17.62 1.39
N GLU A 364 -26.40 -17.92 0.17
CA GLU A 364 -27.77 -18.41 -0.05
C GLU A 364 -28.05 -19.70 0.72
N HIS A 365 -27.08 -20.59 0.83
CA HIS A 365 -27.23 -21.84 1.58
C HIS A 365 -27.08 -21.64 3.10
N LEU A 366 -26.32 -20.65 3.53
CA LEU A 366 -26.10 -20.34 4.96
C LEU A 366 -27.24 -19.53 5.58
N GLU A 367 -27.88 -18.64 4.82
CA GLU A 367 -28.88 -17.68 5.35
C GLU A 367 -30.05 -18.30 6.12
N PRO A 368 -30.55 -19.53 5.85
CA PRO A 368 -31.59 -20.15 6.66
C PRO A 368 -31.11 -20.58 8.05
N HIS A 369 -29.80 -20.72 8.27
CA HIS A 369 -29.20 -21.37 9.44
C HIS A 369 -28.44 -20.43 10.36
N CYS A 370 -27.96 -19.30 9.86
CA CYS A 370 -27.18 -18.31 10.62
C CYS A 370 -27.49 -16.88 10.15
N GLU A 371 -27.06 -15.90 10.92
CA GLU A 371 -27.17 -14.49 10.57
C GLU A 371 -25.93 -14.05 9.79
N ILE A 372 -26.10 -13.57 8.56
CA ILE A 372 -25.01 -13.00 7.78
C ILE A 372 -24.67 -11.59 8.32
N ILE A 373 -23.41 -11.34 8.63
CA ILE A 373 -22.94 -10.05 9.17
C ILE A 373 -22.27 -9.22 8.08
N GLN A 374 -21.33 -9.82 7.38
CA GLN A 374 -20.66 -9.20 6.22
C GLN A 374 -20.11 -10.25 5.27
N SER A 375 -19.92 -9.85 4.03
CA SER A 375 -19.05 -10.53 3.10
C SER A 375 -18.02 -9.56 2.52
N ASN A 376 -16.88 -10.08 2.19
CA ASN A 376 -15.86 -9.35 1.46
C ASN A 376 -15.43 -10.17 0.24
N THR A 377 -14.39 -9.75 -0.47
CA THR A 377 -13.95 -10.38 -1.73
C THR A 377 -13.73 -11.89 -1.63
N ASP A 378 -13.31 -12.39 -0.47
CA ASP A 378 -12.82 -13.76 -0.26
C ASP A 378 -13.42 -14.49 0.95
N GLY A 379 -14.38 -13.88 1.66
CA GLY A 379 -14.95 -14.51 2.84
C GLY A 379 -16.32 -14.00 3.27
N VAL A 380 -16.92 -14.73 4.19
CA VAL A 380 -18.22 -14.45 4.81
C VAL A 380 -18.09 -14.56 6.31
N LEU A 381 -18.53 -13.52 7.04
CA LEU A 381 -18.66 -13.52 8.49
C LEU A 381 -20.12 -13.76 8.88
N VAL A 382 -20.35 -14.80 9.66
CA VAL A 382 -21.68 -15.19 10.13
C VAL A 382 -21.74 -15.19 11.65
N LYS A 383 -22.96 -15.00 12.21
CA LYS A 383 -23.27 -15.24 13.61
C LYS A 383 -24.15 -16.48 13.71
N LEU A 384 -23.73 -17.47 14.48
CA LEU A 384 -24.54 -18.64 14.76
C LEU A 384 -25.73 -18.29 15.67
N ARG A 385 -26.81 -19.06 15.60
CA ARG A 385 -28.02 -18.89 16.43
C ARG A 385 -27.68 -18.98 17.92
N ASP A 386 -26.79 -19.90 18.26
CA ASP A 386 -26.26 -20.11 19.60
C ASP A 386 -24.82 -20.68 19.50
N GLY A 387 -24.17 -20.91 20.63
CA GLY A 387 -22.84 -21.51 20.71
C GLY A 387 -22.82 -23.03 20.78
N SER A 388 -23.90 -23.71 20.36
CA SER A 388 -23.98 -25.17 20.39
C SER A 388 -23.14 -25.82 19.28
N GLN A 389 -22.69 -27.04 19.55
CA GLN A 389 -22.01 -27.86 18.54
C GLN A 389 -22.96 -28.19 17.37
N GLU A 390 -24.27 -28.29 17.61
CA GLU A 390 -25.26 -28.55 16.58
C GLU A 390 -25.33 -27.38 15.59
N ALA A 391 -25.40 -26.14 16.07
CA ALA A 391 -25.41 -24.95 15.22
C ALA A 391 -24.11 -24.83 14.38
N PHE A 392 -22.96 -25.19 14.98
CA PHE A 392 -21.69 -25.25 14.26
C PHE A 392 -21.71 -26.32 13.18
N ASN A 393 -22.12 -27.54 13.50
CA ASN A 393 -22.13 -28.68 12.57
C ASN A 393 -22.97 -28.40 11.33
N ILE A 394 -24.11 -27.71 11.46
CA ILE A 394 -24.96 -27.33 10.31
C ILE A 394 -24.18 -26.44 9.35
N VAL A 395 -23.49 -25.43 9.86
CA VAL A 395 -22.70 -24.51 9.04
C VAL A 395 -21.49 -25.22 8.41
N ASP A 396 -20.83 -26.11 9.17
CA ASP A 396 -19.70 -26.91 8.72
C ASP A 396 -20.10 -27.89 7.60
N ASP A 397 -21.25 -28.57 7.71
CA ASP A 397 -21.79 -29.45 6.68
C ASP A 397 -22.10 -28.70 5.36
N ILE A 398 -22.68 -27.49 5.46
CA ILE A 398 -22.94 -26.62 4.30
C ILE A 398 -21.63 -26.18 3.65
N ALA A 399 -20.67 -25.75 4.44
CA ALA A 399 -19.36 -25.36 3.99
C ALA A 399 -18.63 -26.52 3.31
N TRP A 400 -18.66 -27.72 3.92
CA TRP A 400 -18.05 -28.91 3.35
C TRP A 400 -18.69 -29.32 2.01
N GLU A 401 -20.02 -29.30 1.87
CA GLU A 401 -20.72 -29.55 0.58
C GLU A 401 -20.26 -28.54 -0.48
N TRP A 402 -20.21 -27.26 -0.11
CA TRP A 402 -19.76 -26.20 -1.01
C TRP A 402 -18.30 -26.40 -1.44
N GLU A 403 -17.40 -26.78 -0.52
CA GLU A 403 -15.99 -27.09 -0.84
C GLU A 403 -15.88 -28.27 -1.80
N GLN A 404 -16.60 -29.37 -1.54
CA GLN A 404 -16.57 -30.56 -2.41
C GLN A 404 -17.05 -30.24 -3.82
N ARG A 405 -18.05 -29.39 -3.95
CA ARG A 405 -18.65 -29.01 -5.21
C ARG A 405 -17.81 -28.00 -5.99
N THR A 406 -17.22 -27.05 -5.32
CA THR A 406 -16.46 -25.95 -5.95
C THR A 406 -14.96 -26.22 -6.10
N GLY A 407 -14.44 -27.17 -5.33
CA GLY A 407 -13.00 -27.44 -5.23
C GLY A 407 -12.21 -26.31 -4.54
N LEU A 408 -12.90 -25.37 -3.90
CA LEU A 408 -12.31 -24.32 -3.05
C LEU A 408 -12.23 -24.80 -1.60
N VAL A 409 -11.39 -24.17 -0.79
CA VAL A 409 -11.19 -24.53 0.62
C VAL A 409 -11.47 -23.33 1.50
N LEU A 410 -12.24 -23.53 2.59
CA LEU A 410 -12.57 -22.50 3.56
C LEU A 410 -11.67 -22.62 4.80
N GLU A 411 -11.12 -21.50 5.22
CA GLU A 411 -10.40 -21.37 6.50
C GLU A 411 -11.36 -20.75 7.52
N PHE A 412 -11.64 -21.46 8.63
CA PHE A 412 -12.53 -20.99 9.68
C PHE A 412 -11.77 -20.24 10.77
N GLU A 413 -12.32 -19.12 11.22
CA GLU A 413 -11.81 -18.40 12.38
C GLU A 413 -12.98 -17.96 13.28
N GLU A 414 -12.85 -18.23 14.59
CA GLU A 414 -13.89 -17.97 15.57
C GLU A 414 -13.71 -16.60 16.22
N PHE A 415 -14.86 -15.90 16.48
CA PHE A 415 -14.90 -14.64 17.18
C PHE A 415 -16.09 -14.60 18.16
N ARG A 416 -15.93 -13.83 19.25
CA ARG A 416 -16.96 -13.66 20.29
C ARG A 416 -17.67 -12.32 20.23
N LYS A 417 -17.12 -11.34 19.49
CA LYS A 417 -17.68 -10.00 19.37
C LYS A 417 -17.30 -9.37 18.05
N VAL A 418 -18.25 -8.70 17.43
CA VAL A 418 -18.07 -7.93 16.20
C VAL A 418 -18.53 -6.50 16.45
N ILE A 419 -17.71 -5.53 16.09
CA ILE A 419 -17.97 -4.10 16.17
C ILE A 419 -17.66 -3.53 14.80
N GLN A 420 -18.67 -3.18 14.04
CA GLN A 420 -18.57 -2.82 12.64
C GLN A 420 -19.29 -1.50 12.37
N LYS A 421 -18.57 -0.52 11.80
CA LYS A 421 -19.17 0.67 11.25
C LYS A 421 -19.66 0.40 9.81
N ASP A 422 -18.79 -0.18 9.00
CA ASP A 422 -19.03 -0.55 7.61
C ASP A 422 -18.02 -1.65 7.19
N VAL A 423 -18.11 -2.16 5.96
CA VAL A 423 -17.24 -3.23 5.43
C VAL A 423 -15.73 -2.94 5.52
N ASN A 424 -15.35 -1.67 5.57
CA ASN A 424 -13.94 -1.23 5.63
C ASN A 424 -13.49 -0.77 7.02
N ASN A 425 -14.41 -0.64 7.99
CA ASN A 425 -14.12 -0.16 9.34
C ASN A 425 -14.78 -1.06 10.37
N TYR A 426 -14.02 -2.03 10.92
CA TYR A 426 -14.52 -2.98 11.90
C TYR A 426 -13.44 -3.49 12.85
N ILE A 427 -13.89 -4.01 13.98
CA ILE A 427 -13.08 -4.75 14.96
C ILE A 427 -13.79 -6.09 15.20
N ILE A 428 -13.03 -7.18 15.19
CA ILE A 428 -13.48 -8.53 15.53
C ILE A 428 -12.63 -9.08 16.67
N VAL A 429 -13.28 -9.55 17.73
CA VAL A 429 -12.65 -9.97 18.99
C VAL A 429 -12.67 -11.49 19.07
N LYS A 430 -11.51 -12.09 19.23
CA LYS A 430 -11.36 -13.55 19.41
C LYS A 430 -11.81 -14.05 20.77
N PRO A 431 -12.03 -15.36 20.94
CA PRO A 431 -12.37 -15.95 22.23
C PRO A 431 -11.36 -15.63 23.35
N ASP A 432 -10.07 -15.53 23.02
CA ASP A 432 -8.98 -15.19 23.96
C ASP A 432 -8.94 -13.70 24.36
N GLY A 433 -9.80 -12.87 23.79
CA GLY A 433 -9.85 -11.41 24.04
C GLY A 433 -8.92 -10.59 23.15
N THR A 434 -8.05 -11.17 22.38
CA THR A 434 -7.30 -10.45 21.34
C THR A 434 -8.22 -10.04 20.19
N TRP A 435 -7.85 -9.03 19.41
CA TRP A 435 -8.69 -8.57 18.32
C TRP A 435 -7.91 -8.27 17.06
N LYS A 436 -8.62 -8.37 15.94
CA LYS A 436 -8.22 -7.86 14.65
C LYS A 436 -9.03 -6.60 14.33
N SER A 437 -8.45 -5.66 13.63
CA SER A 437 -9.15 -4.45 13.20
C SER A 437 -8.78 -4.07 11.76
N LYS A 438 -9.75 -3.51 11.05
CA LYS A 438 -9.59 -2.96 9.71
C LYS A 438 -10.15 -1.55 9.68
N GLY A 439 -9.52 -0.68 8.88
CA GLY A 439 -9.99 0.70 8.67
C GLY A 439 -9.16 1.76 9.39
N ALA A 440 -9.19 2.96 8.83
CA ALA A 440 -8.29 4.05 9.21
C ALA A 440 -8.41 4.48 10.69
N TRP A 441 -9.56 4.22 11.33
CA TRP A 441 -9.85 4.72 12.68
C TRP A 441 -9.54 3.73 13.80
N VAL A 442 -9.33 2.47 13.46
CA VAL A 442 -9.16 1.39 14.45
C VAL A 442 -7.99 0.46 14.14
N LYS A 443 -7.41 0.55 12.93
CA LYS A 443 -6.28 -0.30 12.56
C LYS A 443 -5.06 0.03 13.43
N LYS A 444 -4.27 -1.00 13.73
CA LYS A 444 -2.91 -0.79 14.25
C LYS A 444 -2.08 -0.15 13.14
N LEU A 445 -1.47 1.00 13.44
CA LEU A 445 -0.68 1.74 12.46
C LEU A 445 0.73 1.14 12.32
N SER A 446 1.26 1.19 11.10
CA SER A 446 2.67 0.89 10.84
C SER A 446 3.52 2.16 11.03
N SER A 447 4.83 2.00 11.20
CA SER A 447 5.80 3.10 11.29
C SER A 447 5.71 4.08 10.10
N LEU A 448 5.41 3.55 8.89
CA LEU A 448 5.27 4.35 7.68
C LEU A 448 3.89 4.99 7.45
N ASP A 449 2.93 4.75 8.35
CA ASP A 449 1.58 5.34 8.31
C ASP A 449 1.14 5.69 9.74
N TYR A 450 1.99 6.44 10.45
CA TYR A 450 1.84 6.72 11.87
C TYR A 450 1.26 8.13 12.08
N ASP A 451 -0.08 8.22 12.00
CA ASP A 451 -0.86 9.46 12.11
C ASP A 451 -2.00 9.26 13.11
N LEU A 452 -2.08 10.09 14.15
CA LEU A 452 -3.12 10.01 15.21
C LEU A 452 -3.18 8.64 15.93
N ALA A 453 -2.03 8.05 16.23
CA ALA A 453 -1.95 6.70 16.80
C ALA A 453 -2.68 6.57 18.14
N VAL A 454 -2.56 7.57 19.03
CA VAL A 454 -3.27 7.61 20.31
C VAL A 454 -4.79 7.57 20.14
N VAL A 455 -5.32 8.24 19.09
CA VAL A 455 -6.76 8.28 18.82
C VAL A 455 -7.25 6.89 18.38
N ASN A 456 -6.55 6.24 17.46
CA ASN A 456 -6.92 4.88 17.00
C ASN A 456 -6.88 3.88 18.16
N ARG A 457 -5.86 3.97 19.02
CA ARG A 457 -5.76 3.15 20.23
C ARG A 457 -6.91 3.41 21.19
N ALA A 458 -7.21 4.68 21.51
CA ALA A 458 -8.30 5.05 22.40
C ALA A 458 -9.67 4.56 21.89
N VAL A 459 -9.93 4.70 20.59
CA VAL A 459 -11.17 4.19 19.96
C VAL A 459 -11.26 2.68 20.10
N SER A 460 -10.19 1.95 19.76
CA SER A 460 -10.19 0.48 19.83
C SER A 460 -10.36 -0.03 21.25
N GLU A 461 -9.64 0.52 22.23
CA GLU A 461 -9.74 0.13 23.64
C GLU A 461 -11.11 0.46 24.23
N CYS A 462 -11.71 1.58 23.83
CA CYS A 462 -13.06 1.94 24.26
C CYS A 462 -14.11 0.97 23.71
N LEU A 463 -14.03 0.61 22.43
CA LEU A 463 -15.00 -0.28 21.77
C LEU A 463 -14.84 -1.73 22.23
N VAL A 464 -13.64 -2.21 22.45
CA VAL A 464 -13.37 -3.61 22.85
C VAL A 464 -13.50 -3.83 24.34
N ASN A 465 -12.83 -2.98 25.14
CA ASN A 465 -12.63 -3.18 26.58
C ASN A 465 -13.45 -2.21 27.45
N GLY A 466 -14.17 -1.25 26.84
CA GLY A 466 -14.93 -0.26 27.59
C GLY A 466 -14.06 0.79 28.31
N ILE A 467 -12.77 0.90 27.98
CA ILE A 467 -11.86 1.89 28.56
C ILE A 467 -12.25 3.28 28.06
N PRO A 468 -12.53 4.26 28.94
CA PRO A 468 -12.83 5.62 28.51
C PRO A 468 -11.71 6.19 27.64
N VAL A 469 -12.06 6.84 26.52
CA VAL A 469 -11.06 7.43 25.60
C VAL A 469 -10.18 8.46 26.28
N GLU A 470 -10.73 9.19 27.26
CA GLU A 470 -10.04 10.18 28.11
C GLU A 470 -8.89 9.54 28.89
N LYS A 471 -9.08 8.32 29.38
CA LYS A 471 -8.05 7.60 30.12
C LYS A 471 -6.86 7.29 29.21
N THR A 472 -7.10 6.64 28.08
CA THR A 472 -6.02 6.28 27.13
C THR A 472 -5.25 7.51 26.65
N ILE A 473 -5.95 8.61 26.33
CA ILE A 473 -5.31 9.84 25.81
C ILE A 473 -4.55 10.58 26.90
N ASN A 474 -5.09 10.68 28.14
CA ASN A 474 -4.45 11.40 29.23
C ASN A 474 -3.23 10.66 29.81
N GLU A 475 -3.24 9.34 29.81
CA GLU A 475 -2.13 8.52 30.27
C GLU A 475 -0.97 8.44 29.26
N CYS A 476 -1.19 8.79 27.99
CA CYS A 476 -0.16 8.79 26.96
C CYS A 476 0.77 9.99 27.11
N ASN A 477 2.09 9.74 27.26
CA ASN A 477 3.10 10.80 27.37
C ASN A 477 4.15 10.78 26.24
N ASP A 478 3.87 10.11 25.14
CA ASP A 478 4.71 10.14 23.94
C ASP A 478 4.09 11.10 22.91
N LEU A 479 4.79 12.21 22.62
CA LEU A 479 4.30 13.24 21.71
C LEU A 479 4.05 12.69 20.31
N LYS A 480 4.86 11.75 19.82
CA LYS A 480 4.71 11.13 18.51
C LYS A 480 3.33 10.47 18.30
N GLU A 481 2.73 9.92 19.35
CA GLU A 481 1.40 9.29 19.31
C GLU A 481 0.29 10.28 18.89
N PHE A 482 0.52 11.57 19.09
CA PHE A 482 -0.43 12.66 18.82
C PHE A 482 -0.19 13.34 17.45
N GLN A 483 0.86 12.97 16.72
CA GLN A 483 1.23 13.65 15.48
C GLN A 483 0.18 13.53 14.39
N MET A 484 0.08 14.58 13.59
CA MET A 484 -0.65 14.63 12.33
C MET A 484 0.30 15.07 11.21
N VAL A 485 0.57 14.18 10.26
CA VAL A 485 1.41 14.47 9.09
C VAL A 485 0.52 14.86 7.93
N LYS A 486 0.63 16.10 7.47
CA LYS A 486 -0.21 16.67 6.42
C LYS A 486 0.61 17.09 5.21
N LYS A 487 0.24 16.59 4.04
CA LYS A 487 0.84 16.94 2.76
C LYS A 487 -0.22 17.50 1.82
N VAL A 488 0.11 18.58 1.12
CA VAL A 488 -0.77 19.14 0.08
C VAL A 488 -0.43 18.54 -1.28
N SER A 489 -1.47 18.28 -2.08
CA SER A 489 -1.30 17.77 -3.46
C SER A 489 -0.86 18.88 -4.42
N SER A 490 -0.42 18.50 -5.62
CA SER A 490 0.09 19.42 -6.66
C SER A 490 -0.90 20.53 -7.09
N LYS A 491 -2.22 20.31 -6.92
CA LYS A 491 -3.23 21.35 -7.18
C LYS A 491 -3.24 22.51 -6.17
N TYR A 492 -2.46 22.41 -5.09
CA TYR A 492 -2.28 23.47 -4.11
C TYR A 492 -0.85 24.00 -4.16
N SER A 493 -0.71 25.33 -4.12
CA SER A 493 0.60 26.00 -4.25
C SER A 493 1.36 26.07 -2.94
N ALA A 494 0.64 26.18 -1.79
CA ALA A 494 1.26 26.47 -0.51
C ALA A 494 0.43 25.99 0.67
N ILE A 495 1.10 25.86 1.83
CA ILE A 495 0.48 25.73 3.15
C ILE A 495 0.63 27.07 3.88
N TYR A 496 -0.42 27.48 4.58
CA TYR A 496 -0.40 28.58 5.51
C TYR A 496 -0.64 28.10 6.93
N HIS A 497 0.10 28.64 7.87
CA HIS A 497 -0.13 28.48 9.31
C HIS A 497 -0.53 29.82 9.91
N GLY A 498 -1.82 29.98 10.16
CA GLY A 498 -2.40 31.31 10.38
C GLY A 498 -2.23 32.17 9.13
N GLU A 499 -1.58 33.32 9.30
CA GLU A 499 -1.24 34.22 8.19
C GLU A 499 0.13 33.95 7.55
N LYS A 500 0.94 33.06 8.17
CA LYS A 500 2.31 32.78 7.71
C LYS A 500 2.30 31.76 6.58
N LEU A 501 2.86 32.15 5.43
CA LEU A 501 3.18 31.25 4.33
C LEU A 501 4.34 30.34 4.76
N LEU A 502 4.20 29.02 4.50
CA LEU A 502 5.24 28.04 4.72
C LEU A 502 5.92 27.66 3.40
N ASN A 503 7.20 27.37 3.46
CA ASN A 503 7.94 26.85 2.30
C ASN A 503 7.65 25.37 2.08
N GLU A 504 7.33 24.66 3.17
CA GLU A 504 7.10 23.22 3.19
C GLU A 504 5.72 22.86 2.60
N LYS A 505 5.67 21.79 1.83
CA LYS A 505 4.43 21.16 1.35
C LYS A 505 4.00 19.94 2.18
N CYS A 506 4.86 19.51 3.09
CA CYS A 506 4.59 18.48 4.09
C CYS A 506 4.96 19.00 5.46
N VAL A 507 4.06 18.88 6.43
CA VAL A 507 4.27 19.39 7.80
C VAL A 507 3.73 18.41 8.83
N ARG A 508 4.39 18.37 9.99
CA ARG A 508 3.87 17.73 11.20
C ARG A 508 3.24 18.75 12.11
N CYS A 509 1.99 18.49 12.52
CA CYS A 509 1.27 19.39 13.42
C CYS A 509 0.62 18.62 14.57
N PHE A 510 0.32 19.37 15.62
CA PHE A 510 -0.33 18.91 16.84
C PHE A 510 -1.43 19.89 17.24
N ALA A 511 -2.49 19.41 17.88
CA ALA A 511 -3.50 20.29 18.46
C ALA A 511 -2.88 21.08 19.62
N SER A 512 -3.14 22.39 19.66
CA SER A 512 -2.59 23.32 20.65
C SER A 512 -3.72 23.99 21.45
N ASN A 513 -3.55 24.08 22.77
CA ASN A 513 -4.43 24.86 23.67
C ASN A 513 -4.05 26.36 23.70
N VAL A 514 -3.04 26.76 22.92
CA VAL A 514 -2.60 28.16 22.85
C VAL A 514 -3.38 28.87 21.75
N HIS A 515 -4.30 29.76 22.10
CA HIS A 515 -5.19 30.45 21.17
C HIS A 515 -4.51 31.27 20.06
N ARG A 516 -3.27 31.72 20.30
CA ARG A 516 -2.47 32.46 19.31
C ARG A 516 -1.89 31.54 18.19
N ASP A 517 -1.85 30.23 18.42
CA ASP A 517 -1.41 29.30 17.39
C ASP A 517 -2.48 29.25 16.28
N GLY A 518 -2.09 29.50 15.03
CA GLY A 518 -3.00 29.53 13.90
C GLY A 518 -3.40 28.12 13.44
N GLY A 519 -4.46 28.03 12.64
CA GLY A 519 -4.84 26.81 11.95
C GLY A 519 -4.08 26.62 10.65
N LEU A 520 -4.19 25.40 10.07
CA LEU A 520 -3.55 25.07 8.80
C LEU A 520 -4.52 25.25 7.63
N GLN A 521 -4.09 25.99 6.61
CA GLN A 521 -4.82 26.24 5.38
C GLN A 521 -3.96 25.93 4.16
N LYS A 522 -4.58 25.70 3.01
CA LYS A 522 -3.95 25.45 1.71
C LYS A 522 -4.54 26.36 0.65
N LEU A 523 -3.68 26.89 -0.25
CA LEU A 523 -4.09 27.74 -1.36
C LEU A 523 -4.27 26.90 -2.62
N HIS A 524 -5.48 26.92 -3.21
CA HIS A 524 -5.77 26.24 -4.48
C HIS A 524 -5.28 27.09 -5.65
N ILE A 525 -4.39 26.54 -6.49
CA ILE A 525 -3.71 27.29 -7.59
C ILE A 525 -4.71 27.93 -8.56
N GLU A 526 -5.62 27.12 -9.12
CA GLU A 526 -6.53 27.58 -10.17
C GLU A 526 -7.67 28.47 -9.67
N ARG A 527 -8.08 28.29 -8.40
CA ARG A 527 -9.27 28.97 -7.84
C ARG A 527 -8.91 30.17 -6.99
N ASP A 528 -7.63 30.40 -6.75
CA ASP A 528 -7.10 31.41 -5.82
C ASP A 528 -7.89 31.46 -4.49
N ARG A 529 -8.17 30.28 -3.95
CA ARG A 529 -9.02 30.12 -2.77
C ARG A 529 -8.30 29.38 -1.65
N MET A 530 -8.35 29.98 -0.47
CA MET A 530 -7.92 29.34 0.75
C MET A 530 -8.93 28.28 1.21
N ALA A 531 -8.44 27.14 1.66
CA ALA A 531 -9.23 26.08 2.26
C ALA A 531 -8.51 25.50 3.48
N LYS A 532 -9.25 25.20 4.54
CA LYS A 532 -8.72 24.47 5.69
C LYS A 532 -8.16 23.13 5.25
N ILE A 533 -7.05 22.68 5.84
CA ILE A 533 -6.56 21.32 5.69
C ILE A 533 -7.42 20.42 6.55
N GLU A 534 -8.09 19.46 5.93
CA GLU A 534 -9.02 18.55 6.60
C GLU A 534 -8.32 17.74 7.70
N GLY A 535 -9.07 17.46 8.78
CA GLY A 535 -8.57 16.68 9.91
C GLY A 535 -7.47 17.40 10.71
N THR A 536 -7.39 18.75 10.65
CA THR A 536 -6.50 19.54 11.49
C THR A 536 -7.30 20.39 12.50
N PRO A 537 -6.74 20.69 13.68
CA PRO A 537 -7.37 21.56 14.68
C PRO A 537 -7.45 23.02 14.22
N LEU A 538 -8.21 23.83 14.95
CA LEU A 538 -8.26 25.29 14.74
C LEU A 538 -6.96 25.96 15.20
N HIS A 539 -6.38 25.45 16.27
CA HIS A 539 -5.09 25.89 16.81
C HIS A 539 -4.12 24.73 16.67
N ALA A 540 -3.11 24.89 15.84
CA ALA A 540 -2.14 23.85 15.51
C ALA A 540 -0.72 24.35 15.78
N ARG A 541 0.09 23.57 16.45
CA ARG A 541 1.53 23.83 16.56
C ARG A 541 2.29 22.92 15.60
N LEU A 542 3.24 23.50 14.88
CA LEU A 542 4.10 22.81 13.94
C LEU A 542 5.41 22.40 14.60
N ILE A 543 5.79 21.13 14.46
CA ILE A 543 7.10 20.61 14.87
C ILE A 543 7.60 19.70 13.75
N ASN A 544 8.39 20.25 12.84
CA ASN A 544 9.03 19.49 11.77
C ASN A 544 10.36 18.84 12.20
N SER A 545 10.94 19.25 13.35
CA SER A 545 12.09 18.55 13.94
C SER A 545 11.72 17.17 14.48
N ASN A 546 12.72 16.33 14.75
CA ASN A 546 12.54 14.98 15.29
C ASN A 546 11.74 15.00 16.60
N VAL A 547 10.71 14.18 16.70
CA VAL A 547 9.81 14.06 17.86
C VAL A 547 9.92 12.71 18.58
N ASN A 548 10.78 11.81 18.11
CA ASN A 548 10.96 10.50 18.74
C ASN A 548 11.51 10.67 20.18
N GLY A 549 10.85 10.04 21.14
CA GLY A 549 11.22 10.11 22.55
C GLY A 549 10.87 11.43 23.26
N MET A 550 10.13 12.33 22.59
CA MET A 550 9.66 13.56 23.21
C MET A 550 8.42 13.32 24.07
N SER A 551 8.46 13.81 25.33
CA SER A 551 7.29 13.85 26.19
C SER A 551 6.28 14.90 25.73
N CYS A 552 5.01 14.66 26.06
CA CYS A 552 3.93 15.59 25.75
C CYS A 552 4.10 16.92 26.52
N PRO A 553 4.16 18.06 25.84
CA PRO A 553 4.27 19.37 26.47
C PRO A 553 2.91 19.91 26.96
N ASP A 554 2.91 20.89 27.87
CA ASP A 554 1.71 21.49 28.49
C ASP A 554 0.78 22.18 27.48
N TRP A 555 1.31 22.62 26.33
CA TRP A 555 0.51 23.28 25.29
C TRP A 555 -0.29 22.26 24.42
N LEU A 556 -0.07 20.95 24.57
CA LEU A 556 -0.80 19.94 23.80
C LEU A 556 -2.27 19.91 24.23
N ASP A 557 -3.18 20.19 23.29
CA ASP A 557 -4.62 20.16 23.53
C ASP A 557 -5.16 18.71 23.47
N ARG A 558 -5.08 18.03 24.61
CA ARG A 558 -5.60 16.65 24.72
C ARG A 558 -7.12 16.56 24.50
N ASN A 559 -7.87 17.62 24.81
CA ASN A 559 -9.33 17.63 24.64
C ASN A 559 -9.71 17.49 23.17
N TRP A 560 -8.97 18.13 22.26
CA TRP A 560 -9.22 17.97 20.83
C TRP A 560 -9.12 16.50 20.37
N TYR A 561 -8.14 15.75 20.87
CA TYR A 561 -7.97 14.32 20.56
C TYR A 561 -9.05 13.46 21.21
N ILE A 562 -9.48 13.81 22.44
CA ILE A 562 -10.59 13.17 23.15
C ILE A 562 -11.89 13.35 22.35
N ASP A 563 -12.22 14.56 21.94
CA ASP A 563 -13.42 14.88 21.16
C ASP A 563 -13.41 14.10 19.82
N LEU A 564 -12.25 14.03 19.14
CA LEU A 564 -12.09 13.26 17.92
C LEU A 564 -12.31 11.76 18.15
N ALA A 565 -11.76 11.21 19.23
CA ALA A 565 -11.93 9.81 19.59
C ALA A 565 -13.37 9.50 19.96
N GLN A 566 -14.04 10.33 20.76
CA GLN A 566 -15.46 10.21 21.12
C GLN A 566 -16.37 10.24 19.89
N LYS A 567 -16.11 11.18 18.97
CA LYS A 567 -16.84 11.24 17.69
C LYS A 567 -16.70 9.93 16.91
N ARG A 568 -15.48 9.39 16.79
CA ARG A 568 -15.26 8.11 16.08
C ARG A 568 -15.96 6.93 16.76
N VAL A 569 -15.92 6.86 18.09
CA VAL A 569 -16.67 5.85 18.86
C VAL A 569 -18.18 5.98 18.62
N GLY A 570 -18.71 7.21 18.62
CA GLY A 570 -20.12 7.50 18.31
C GLY A 570 -20.53 6.98 16.95
N GLU A 571 -19.69 7.18 15.92
CA GLU A 571 -19.99 6.67 14.57
C GLU A 571 -20.02 5.14 14.47
N PHE A 572 -19.23 4.41 15.27
CA PHE A 572 -19.34 2.95 15.38
C PHE A 572 -20.61 2.52 16.10
N ARG A 573 -21.06 3.28 17.09
CA ARG A 573 -22.28 3.00 17.87
C ARG A 573 -23.57 3.46 17.19
N GLY A 574 -23.45 4.23 16.13
CA GLY A 574 -24.63 4.77 15.43
C GLY A 574 -25.30 5.96 16.14
N ILE A 575 -24.53 6.68 16.95
CA ILE A 575 -24.98 7.85 17.74
C ILE A 575 -24.40 9.13 17.14
#